data_e0b5e1769070ea0ca37c21d5085ea734
#
_entry.id   e0b5e1769070ea0ca37c21d5085ea734
#
_cell.length_a   1.000
_cell.length_b   1.000
_cell.length_c   1.000
_cell.angle_alpha   90.00
_cell.angle_beta   90.00
_cell.angle_gamma   90.00
#
_symmetry.space_group_name_H-M   'P 1'
#
loop_
_entity.id
_entity.type
_entity.pdbx_description
1 polymer ?
#
loop_
_entity_poly.entity_id
_entity_poly.type
_entity_poly.pdbx_seq_one_letter_code
_entity_poly.pdbx_strand_id
1 'polypeptide(L)'
;MELEWISIQYPEDRSFRLISWQVDHGDGNYKYYGYYQDSDRLLAFNTESGEDGLEEDETLKLDDWSGALVYRVLQAEDTYMLWTFRFTDTYTKIKTCEPLNISSEGITIGNKIFQEEEGSPNYKNRHILQYSADTNTTLDFNEESKRLLFDNLVVMQGRMVGQGMTFVADGSYRGYDYQQGKWIAKDKLFHEVLDRAPRANLKTGGKDIFGRKG
;
A
#
# COMPACT_ATOMS: atom_id res chain seq x y z
N MET A 1 0.38 23.25 -12.28
CA MET A 1 -0.07 21.90 -11.88
C MET A 1 0.74 20.95 -12.72
N GLU A 2 1.70 20.29 -12.13
CA GLU A 2 2.54 19.29 -12.77
C GLU A 2 2.06 17.91 -12.37
N LEU A 3 1.79 17.04 -13.35
CA LEU A 3 1.48 15.62 -13.12
C LEU A 3 2.82 14.90 -12.93
N GLU A 4 3.18 14.59 -11.70
CA GLU A 4 4.48 13.96 -11.44
C GLU A 4 4.49 12.46 -11.70
N TRP A 5 3.37 11.76 -11.42
CA TRP A 5 3.33 10.31 -11.52
C TRP A 5 1.93 9.81 -11.88
N ILE A 6 1.86 9.00 -12.93
CA ILE A 6 0.68 8.20 -13.27
C ILE A 6 1.04 6.74 -13.08
N SER A 7 0.33 6.05 -12.22
CA SER A 7 0.43 4.59 -12.07
C SER A 7 -0.67 3.91 -12.86
N ILE A 8 -0.31 2.89 -13.63
CA ILE A 8 -1.25 2.01 -14.33
C ILE A 8 -0.94 0.57 -13.91
N GLN A 9 -1.86 -0.04 -13.17
CA GLN A 9 -1.72 -1.38 -12.62
C GLN A 9 -2.76 -2.32 -13.21
N TYR A 10 -2.36 -3.56 -13.42
CA TYR A 10 -3.20 -4.64 -13.94
C TYR A 10 -3.11 -5.85 -13.02
N PRO A 11 -4.20 -6.59 -12.78
CA PRO A 11 -4.10 -7.94 -12.25
C PRO A 11 -3.45 -8.88 -13.28
N GLU A 12 -3.09 -10.08 -12.83
CA GLU A 12 -2.44 -11.07 -13.69
C GLU A 12 -3.31 -11.48 -14.87
N ASP A 13 -4.62 -11.64 -14.65
CA ASP A 13 -5.62 -11.99 -15.67
C ASP A 13 -5.99 -10.84 -16.62
N ARG A 14 -5.50 -9.62 -16.35
CA ARG A 14 -5.78 -8.40 -17.11
C ARG A 14 -7.26 -8.10 -17.32
N SER A 15 -8.11 -8.56 -16.42
CA SER A 15 -9.57 -8.34 -16.49
C SER A 15 -9.95 -6.87 -16.35
N PHE A 16 -9.11 -6.06 -15.70
CA PHE A 16 -9.28 -4.61 -15.58
C PHE A 16 -7.93 -3.91 -15.45
N ARG A 17 -7.95 -2.58 -15.37
CA ARG A 17 -6.82 -1.76 -14.93
C ARG A 17 -7.26 -0.68 -13.96
N LEU A 18 -6.34 -0.32 -13.08
CA LEU A 18 -6.43 0.85 -12.22
C LEU A 18 -5.43 1.89 -12.70
N ILE A 19 -5.91 3.09 -12.97
CA ILE A 19 -5.11 4.25 -13.36
C ILE A 19 -5.20 5.21 -12.19
N SER A 20 -4.09 5.59 -11.59
CA SER A 20 -4.10 6.50 -10.44
C SER A 20 -2.96 7.51 -10.51
N TRP A 21 -3.21 8.71 -10.00
CA TRP A 21 -2.21 9.78 -9.90
C TRP A 21 -2.51 10.67 -8.71
N GLN A 22 -1.51 11.41 -8.30
CA GLN A 22 -1.65 12.44 -7.27
C GLN A 22 -1.42 13.82 -7.86
N VAL A 23 -2.02 14.82 -7.21
CA VAL A 23 -1.81 16.23 -7.49
C VAL A 23 -1.38 16.90 -6.19
N ASP A 24 -0.21 17.54 -6.22
CA ASP A 24 0.26 18.38 -5.13
C ASP A 24 -0.42 19.76 -5.21
N HIS A 25 -1.15 20.12 -4.17
CA HIS A 25 -1.78 21.44 -4.03
C HIS A 25 -0.94 22.39 -3.18
N GLY A 26 0.25 21.98 -2.74
CA GLY A 26 1.14 22.69 -1.84
C GLY A 26 0.82 22.45 -0.35
N ASP A 27 1.78 22.79 0.50
CA ASP A 27 1.68 22.71 1.97
C ASP A 27 1.33 21.31 2.52
N GLY A 28 1.75 20.25 1.79
CA GLY A 28 1.47 18.87 2.18
C GLY A 28 0.04 18.41 1.88
N ASN A 29 -0.70 19.20 1.11
CA ASN A 29 -2.06 18.84 0.69
C ASN A 29 -2.02 18.12 -0.67
N TYR A 30 -2.24 16.82 -0.66
CA TYR A 30 -2.29 15.99 -1.84
C TYR A 30 -3.71 15.50 -2.12
N LYS A 31 -4.12 15.54 -3.38
CA LYS A 31 -5.35 14.90 -3.83
C LYS A 31 -5.05 13.74 -4.77
N TYR A 32 -5.83 12.69 -4.64
CA TYR A 32 -5.67 11.45 -5.41
C TYR A 32 -6.82 11.29 -6.37
N TYR A 33 -6.49 10.92 -7.59
CA TYR A 33 -7.42 10.73 -8.68
C TYR A 33 -7.17 9.40 -9.35
N GLY A 34 -8.18 8.82 -9.93
CA GLY A 34 -7.99 7.63 -10.72
C GLY A 34 -9.26 7.09 -11.35
N TYR A 35 -9.04 6.03 -12.09
CA TYR A 35 -10.08 5.28 -12.77
C TYR A 35 -9.88 3.78 -12.60
N TYR A 36 -10.98 3.10 -12.35
CA TYR A 36 -11.13 1.69 -12.65
C TYR A 36 -11.63 1.57 -14.08
N GLN A 37 -11.03 0.71 -14.89
CA GLN A 37 -11.45 0.41 -16.24
C GLN A 37 -11.42 -1.09 -16.53
N ASP A 38 -12.56 -1.64 -16.94
CA ASP A 38 -12.66 -2.97 -17.54
C ASP A 38 -13.18 -2.87 -18.99
N SER A 39 -13.66 -3.98 -19.58
CA SER A 39 -14.19 -4.00 -20.95
C SER A 39 -15.43 -3.13 -21.13
N ASP A 40 -16.24 -2.96 -20.09
CA ASP A 40 -17.59 -2.39 -20.17
C ASP A 40 -17.72 -1.09 -19.36
N ARG A 41 -16.82 -0.85 -18.39
CA ARG A 41 -16.96 0.23 -17.41
C ARG A 41 -15.70 1.09 -17.34
N LEU A 42 -15.91 2.39 -17.14
CA LEU A 42 -14.90 3.36 -16.73
C LEU A 42 -15.47 4.13 -15.55
N LEU A 43 -14.99 3.85 -14.36
CA LEU A 43 -15.48 4.41 -13.09
C LEU A 43 -14.39 5.24 -12.44
N ALA A 44 -14.71 6.48 -12.07
CA ALA A 44 -13.78 7.35 -11.36
C ALA A 44 -13.71 6.98 -9.86
N PHE A 45 -12.54 7.18 -9.24
CA PHE A 45 -12.44 7.26 -7.79
C PHE A 45 -12.97 8.61 -7.35
N ASN A 46 -13.74 8.64 -6.26
CA ASN A 46 -14.18 9.91 -5.71
C ASN A 46 -13.03 10.58 -4.95
N THR A 47 -12.68 11.78 -5.38
CA THR A 47 -11.55 12.54 -4.86
C THR A 47 -11.96 13.70 -3.95
N GLU A 48 -13.26 13.95 -3.83
CA GLU A 48 -13.79 15.04 -3.01
C GLU A 48 -14.18 14.60 -1.61
N SER A 49 -14.28 13.29 -1.37
CA SER A 49 -14.51 12.77 -0.03
C SER A 49 -13.23 12.91 0.79
N GLY A 50 -13.26 13.86 1.57
CA GLY A 50 -12.49 14.35 2.67
C GLY A 50 -11.25 13.64 3.16
N GLU A 51 -10.55 14.42 3.92
CA GLU A 51 -9.42 14.17 4.79
C GLU A 51 -9.64 13.04 5.82
N ASP A 52 -10.77 12.34 5.77
CA ASP A 52 -11.15 11.32 6.74
C ASP A 52 -10.25 10.11 6.58
N GLY A 53 -9.62 9.77 7.66
CA GLY A 53 -8.70 8.65 7.77
C GLY A 53 -9.35 7.38 7.24
N LEU A 54 -8.54 6.50 6.67
CA LEU A 54 -9.00 5.16 6.32
C LEU A 54 -9.35 4.41 7.60
N GLU A 55 -10.62 4.07 7.75
CA GLU A 55 -11.06 3.21 8.85
C GLU A 55 -10.74 1.76 8.52
N GLU A 56 -10.10 1.05 9.46
CA GLU A 56 -9.70 -0.35 9.26
C GLU A 56 -10.89 -1.31 9.16
N ASP A 57 -12.04 -0.91 9.68
CA ASP A 57 -13.25 -1.74 9.80
C ASP A 57 -14.35 -1.38 8.78
N GLU A 58 -14.05 -0.52 7.81
CA GLU A 58 -15.03 -0.05 6.85
C GLU A 58 -14.85 -0.70 5.48
N THR A 59 -15.98 -1.07 4.84
CA THR A 59 -16.03 -1.40 3.41
C THR A 59 -16.61 -0.22 2.66
N LEU A 60 -15.87 0.29 1.69
CA LEU A 60 -16.24 1.46 0.90
C LEU A 60 -16.69 1.05 -0.49
N LYS A 61 -17.64 1.76 -1.07
CA LYS A 61 -17.86 1.72 -2.52
C LYS A 61 -16.71 2.44 -3.21
N LEU A 62 -16.49 2.12 -4.48
CA LEU A 62 -15.41 2.75 -5.25
C LEU A 62 -15.54 4.28 -5.30
N ASP A 63 -16.75 4.81 -5.41
CA ASP A 63 -17.06 6.24 -5.44
C ASP A 63 -16.95 6.94 -4.08
N ASP A 64 -16.94 6.18 -2.98
CA ASP A 64 -16.73 6.70 -1.63
C ASP A 64 -15.26 6.57 -1.18
N TRP A 65 -14.43 5.88 -1.99
CA TRP A 65 -13.02 5.68 -1.66
C TRP A 65 -12.19 6.92 -1.96
N SER A 66 -11.50 7.43 -0.96
CA SER A 66 -10.68 8.67 -1.05
C SER A 66 -9.51 8.61 -2.03
N GLY A 67 -9.30 7.47 -2.65
CA GLY A 67 -8.23 7.27 -3.63
C GLY A 67 -6.83 7.17 -3.01
N ALA A 68 -5.91 6.71 -3.81
CA ALA A 68 -4.49 6.62 -3.50
C ALA A 68 -3.70 6.34 -4.78
N LEU A 69 -2.37 6.41 -4.72
CA LEU A 69 -1.52 5.80 -5.75
C LEU A 69 -1.54 4.28 -5.58
N VAL A 70 -2.14 3.59 -6.53
CA VAL A 70 -2.08 2.12 -6.57
C VAL A 70 -0.75 1.71 -7.20
N TYR A 71 0.11 1.03 -6.46
CA TYR A 71 1.41 0.61 -6.98
C TYR A 71 1.53 -0.89 -7.26
N ARG A 72 0.54 -1.67 -6.83
CA ARG A 72 0.45 -3.10 -7.15
C ARG A 72 -1.00 -3.58 -7.07
N VAL A 73 -1.34 -4.52 -7.95
CA VAL A 73 -2.57 -5.32 -7.89
C VAL A 73 -2.15 -6.79 -7.94
N LEU A 74 -2.67 -7.59 -7.02
CA LEU A 74 -2.47 -9.03 -6.97
C LEU A 74 -3.82 -9.73 -6.98
N GLN A 75 -3.97 -10.78 -7.77
CA GLN A 75 -5.12 -11.66 -7.69
C GLN A 75 -4.92 -12.66 -6.56
N ALA A 76 -5.89 -12.77 -5.66
CA ALA A 76 -5.91 -13.70 -4.54
C ALA A 76 -7.23 -14.48 -4.57
N GLU A 77 -7.21 -15.66 -5.19
CA GLU A 77 -8.40 -16.48 -5.45
C GLU A 77 -9.50 -15.69 -6.19
N ASP A 78 -10.65 -15.47 -5.57
CA ASP A 78 -11.81 -14.78 -6.14
C ASP A 78 -11.81 -13.27 -5.87
N THR A 79 -10.76 -12.72 -5.27
CA THR A 79 -10.65 -11.29 -4.96
C THR A 79 -9.32 -10.72 -5.46
N TYR A 80 -9.24 -9.40 -5.52
CA TYR A 80 -8.01 -8.71 -5.85
C TYR A 80 -7.52 -7.94 -4.63
N MET A 81 -6.21 -7.87 -4.47
CA MET A 81 -5.57 -7.10 -3.41
C MET A 81 -4.89 -5.90 -4.02
N LEU A 82 -5.13 -4.72 -3.46
CA LEU A 82 -4.52 -3.45 -3.87
C LEU A 82 -3.46 -3.06 -2.87
N TRP A 83 -2.27 -2.72 -3.35
CA TRP A 83 -1.26 -2.01 -2.58
C TRP A 83 -1.29 -0.55 -2.95
N THR A 84 -1.48 0.30 -1.96
CA THR A 84 -1.64 1.73 -2.18
C THR A 84 -0.69 2.57 -1.34
N PHE A 85 -0.50 3.80 -1.79
CA PHE A 85 0.33 4.79 -1.13
C PHE A 85 -0.33 6.16 -1.19
N ARG A 86 -0.26 6.92 -0.08
CA ARG A 86 -0.65 8.32 -0.02
C ARG A 86 0.09 9.10 1.07
N PHE A 87 0.19 10.40 0.87
CA PHE A 87 0.42 11.37 1.93
C PHE A 87 -0.92 11.73 2.56
N THR A 88 -0.98 11.84 3.88
CA THR A 88 -2.14 12.38 4.59
C THR A 88 -1.92 13.84 4.96
N ASP A 89 -0.69 14.21 5.21
CA ASP A 89 -0.24 15.56 5.51
C ASP A 89 1.27 15.68 5.24
N THR A 90 1.86 16.84 5.58
CA THR A 90 3.29 17.11 5.44
C THR A 90 4.19 16.11 6.18
N TYR A 91 3.69 15.51 7.28
CA TYR A 91 4.47 14.70 8.20
C TYR A 91 4.21 13.21 8.09
N THR A 92 3.15 12.80 7.40
CA THR A 92 2.61 11.46 7.48
C THR A 92 2.36 10.85 6.10
N LYS A 93 2.81 9.63 5.93
CA LYS A 93 2.52 8.75 4.80
C LYS A 93 1.73 7.53 5.25
N ILE A 94 0.91 7.01 4.37
CA ILE A 94 0.19 5.75 4.58
C ILE A 94 0.46 4.82 3.40
N LYS A 95 0.72 3.56 3.69
CA LYS A 95 0.58 2.45 2.75
C LYS A 95 -0.56 1.57 3.22
N THR A 96 -1.35 1.06 2.27
CA THR A 96 -2.40 0.09 2.59
C THR A 96 -2.29 -1.16 1.74
N CYS A 97 -2.81 -2.25 2.26
CA CYS A 97 -3.17 -3.44 1.51
C CYS A 97 -4.67 -3.66 1.69
N GLU A 98 -5.42 -3.59 0.59
CA GLU A 98 -6.89 -3.53 0.61
C GLU A 98 -7.48 -4.53 -0.39
N PRO A 99 -8.49 -5.34 0.01
CA PRO A 99 -9.24 -6.14 -0.95
C PRO A 99 -10.10 -5.27 -1.85
N LEU A 100 -10.09 -5.58 -3.15
CA LEU A 100 -11.00 -5.05 -4.15
C LEU A 100 -11.95 -6.16 -4.58
N ASN A 101 -13.24 -5.96 -4.37
CA ASN A 101 -14.28 -6.92 -4.74
C ASN A 101 -15.10 -6.35 -5.90
N ILE A 102 -15.21 -7.14 -6.95
CA ILE A 102 -15.95 -6.79 -8.17
C ILE A 102 -17.16 -7.70 -8.27
N SER A 103 -18.36 -7.12 -8.30
CA SER A 103 -19.61 -7.88 -8.40
C SER A 103 -20.58 -7.23 -9.37
N SER A 104 -21.72 -7.87 -9.61
CA SER A 104 -22.84 -7.29 -10.37
C SER A 104 -23.48 -6.08 -9.67
N GLU A 105 -23.33 -5.97 -8.35
CA GLU A 105 -23.88 -4.86 -7.57
C GLU A 105 -22.94 -3.65 -7.53
N GLY A 106 -21.69 -3.83 -7.93
CA GLY A 106 -20.69 -2.76 -7.97
C GLY A 106 -19.30 -3.21 -7.54
N ILE A 107 -18.47 -2.21 -7.29
CA ILE A 107 -17.09 -2.39 -6.84
C ILE A 107 -16.96 -1.86 -5.43
N THR A 108 -16.38 -2.66 -4.54
CA THR A 108 -16.12 -2.28 -3.15
C THR A 108 -14.67 -2.51 -2.78
N ILE A 109 -14.17 -1.71 -1.85
CA ILE A 109 -12.80 -1.77 -1.29
C ILE A 109 -12.90 -2.02 0.21
N GLY A 110 -12.14 -3.00 0.67
CA GLY A 110 -12.21 -3.50 2.04
C GLY A 110 -13.06 -4.76 2.16
N ASN A 111 -12.58 -5.71 2.96
CA ASN A 111 -13.30 -6.93 3.34
C ASN A 111 -12.65 -7.50 4.62
N LYS A 112 -13.44 -8.04 5.54
CA LYS A 112 -12.97 -8.58 6.83
C LYS A 112 -12.14 -9.86 6.64
N ILE A 113 -10.90 -9.69 6.21
CA ILE A 113 -9.98 -10.80 5.93
C ILE A 113 -8.63 -10.71 6.66
N PHE A 114 -8.30 -9.59 7.32
CA PHE A 114 -7.06 -9.44 8.06
C PHE A 114 -7.27 -9.72 9.54
N GLN A 115 -6.62 -10.76 10.06
CA GLN A 115 -6.61 -11.13 11.47
C GLN A 115 -5.28 -10.71 12.09
N GLU A 116 -5.27 -9.69 12.96
CA GLU A 116 -4.03 -9.13 13.52
C GLU A 116 -3.39 -9.99 14.61
N GLU A 117 -4.19 -10.81 15.27
CA GLU A 117 -3.72 -11.77 16.27
C GLU A 117 -4.24 -13.15 15.92
N GLU A 118 -3.35 -14.13 15.86
CA GLU A 118 -3.71 -15.51 15.56
C GLU A 118 -4.75 -16.04 16.56
N GLY A 119 -5.88 -16.54 16.04
CA GLY A 119 -7.00 -17.01 16.85
C GLY A 119 -7.98 -15.94 17.34
N SER A 120 -7.73 -14.66 17.08
CA SER A 120 -8.68 -13.59 17.38
C SER A 120 -9.95 -13.73 16.52
N PRO A 121 -11.14 -13.49 17.05
CA PRO A 121 -12.36 -13.44 16.25
C PRO A 121 -12.48 -12.14 15.44
N ASN A 122 -11.62 -11.16 15.70
CA ASN A 122 -11.68 -9.85 15.09
C ASN A 122 -10.88 -9.82 13.79
N TYR A 123 -11.52 -9.35 12.73
CA TYR A 123 -10.93 -9.17 11.42
C TYR A 123 -11.09 -7.71 10.97
N LYS A 124 -10.04 -7.16 10.39
CA LYS A 124 -10.04 -5.85 9.75
C LYS A 124 -10.30 -5.95 8.26
N ASN A 125 -10.83 -4.89 7.69
CA ASN A 125 -11.15 -4.81 6.27
C ASN A 125 -9.94 -4.50 5.40
N ARG A 126 -8.90 -3.91 6.00
CA ARG A 126 -7.64 -3.55 5.35
C ARG A 126 -6.48 -3.54 6.34
N HIS A 127 -5.27 -3.64 5.83
CA HIS A 127 -4.06 -3.39 6.60
C HIS A 127 -3.53 -1.99 6.29
N ILE A 128 -3.31 -1.20 7.33
CA ILE A 128 -2.83 0.18 7.24
C ILE A 128 -1.45 0.28 7.90
N LEU A 129 -0.50 0.85 7.19
CA LEU A 129 0.84 1.16 7.66
C LEU A 129 1.06 2.67 7.59
N GLN A 130 0.88 3.35 8.72
CA GLN A 130 1.08 4.79 8.85
C GLN A 130 2.47 5.09 9.41
N TYR A 131 3.23 5.98 8.77
CA TYR A 131 4.61 6.24 9.12
C TYR A 131 5.06 7.66 8.78
N SER A 132 6.22 8.06 9.30
CA SER A 132 6.80 9.39 9.10
C SER A 132 7.11 9.68 7.63
N ALA A 133 6.80 10.90 7.18
CA ALA A 133 7.03 11.34 5.79
C ALA A 133 8.52 11.39 5.40
N ASP A 134 9.43 11.56 6.36
CA ASP A 134 10.88 11.58 6.14
C ASP A 134 11.53 10.19 6.06
N THR A 135 10.74 9.12 6.22
CA THR A 135 11.21 7.74 6.14
C THR A 135 10.51 6.97 5.02
N ASN A 136 10.99 5.76 4.78
CA ASN A 136 10.32 4.79 3.91
C ASN A 136 10.08 3.50 4.69
N THR A 137 9.01 2.80 4.35
CA THR A 137 8.67 1.49 4.90
C THR A 137 8.32 0.53 3.78
N THR A 138 8.48 -0.74 4.06
CA THR A 138 8.04 -1.83 3.19
C THR A 138 6.61 -2.22 3.53
N LEU A 139 5.79 -2.40 2.53
CA LEU A 139 4.54 -3.15 2.55
C LEU A 139 4.42 -3.79 1.18
N ASP A 140 4.66 -5.09 1.09
CA ASP A 140 4.67 -5.80 -0.18
C ASP A 140 4.34 -7.29 0.01
N PHE A 141 4.08 -7.97 -1.11
CA PHE A 141 3.84 -9.41 -1.15
C PHE A 141 5.08 -10.13 -1.66
N ASN A 142 5.56 -11.07 -0.87
CA ASN A 142 6.67 -11.93 -1.26
C ASN A 142 6.15 -13.17 -2.00
N GLU A 143 6.45 -13.27 -3.29
CA GLU A 143 5.98 -14.36 -4.17
C GLU A 143 6.55 -15.73 -3.79
N GLU A 144 7.76 -15.77 -3.24
CA GLU A 144 8.44 -17.01 -2.88
C GLU A 144 7.83 -17.62 -1.61
N SER A 145 7.64 -16.81 -0.57
CA SER A 145 7.06 -17.25 0.70
C SER A 145 5.53 -17.18 0.73
N LYS A 146 4.90 -16.58 -0.27
CA LYS A 146 3.44 -16.33 -0.32
C LYS A 146 2.93 -15.55 0.89
N ARG A 147 3.73 -14.59 1.36
CA ARG A 147 3.43 -13.76 2.54
C ARG A 147 3.29 -12.29 2.17
N LEU A 148 2.38 -11.62 2.83
CA LEU A 148 2.38 -10.17 2.90
C LEU A 148 3.39 -9.77 3.98
N LEU A 149 4.38 -8.95 3.61
CA LEU A 149 5.45 -8.50 4.49
C LEU A 149 5.39 -6.98 4.68
N PHE A 150 5.64 -6.54 5.92
CA PHE A 150 5.71 -5.12 6.23
C PHE A 150 6.69 -4.85 7.39
N ASP A 151 7.25 -3.64 7.40
CA ASP A 151 8.11 -3.20 8.48
C ASP A 151 7.33 -3.11 9.80
N ASN A 152 7.94 -3.57 10.88
CA ASN A 152 7.46 -3.30 12.21
C ASN A 152 7.76 -1.83 12.56
N LEU A 153 6.75 -1.13 13.07
CA LEU A 153 6.85 0.29 13.38
C LEU A 153 6.92 0.52 14.89
N VAL A 154 7.75 1.46 15.29
CA VAL A 154 7.88 1.96 16.65
C VAL A 154 7.63 3.45 16.70
N VAL A 155 7.14 3.94 17.84
CA VAL A 155 6.90 5.37 18.07
C VAL A 155 8.21 6.06 18.42
N MET A 156 8.54 7.13 17.69
CA MET A 156 9.73 7.96 17.95
C MET A 156 9.38 9.45 17.80
N GLN A 157 10.24 10.30 18.36
CA GLN A 157 10.17 11.75 18.06
C GLN A 157 10.51 11.99 16.59
N GLY A 158 9.62 12.70 15.89
CA GLY A 158 9.82 13.07 14.49
C GLY A 158 11.03 13.97 14.28
N ARG A 159 11.64 13.87 13.12
CA ARG A 159 12.85 14.61 12.75
C ARG A 159 12.57 15.92 12.02
N MET A 160 11.38 16.07 11.46
CA MET A 160 10.99 17.29 10.75
C MET A 160 10.61 18.39 11.74
N VAL A 161 10.88 19.64 11.38
CA VAL A 161 10.53 20.79 12.22
C VAL A 161 9.02 20.86 12.40
N GLY A 162 8.55 20.88 13.63
CA GLY A 162 7.10 20.89 13.97
C GLY A 162 6.45 19.51 14.01
N GLN A 163 7.14 18.45 13.63
CA GLN A 163 6.65 17.07 13.73
C GLN A 163 6.67 16.60 15.18
N GLY A 164 5.56 16.07 15.67
CA GLY A 164 5.45 15.44 16.98
C GLY A 164 5.98 14.00 17.00
N MET A 165 5.39 13.17 17.88
CA MET A 165 5.66 11.72 17.87
C MET A 165 5.12 11.11 16.58
N THR A 166 5.89 10.21 16.00
CA THR A 166 5.57 9.55 14.73
C THR A 166 6.01 8.10 14.73
N PHE A 167 5.63 7.35 13.70
CA PHE A 167 6.01 5.96 13.54
C PHE A 167 7.17 5.84 12.56
N VAL A 168 8.15 5.01 12.89
CA VAL A 168 9.30 4.68 12.03
C VAL A 168 9.59 3.18 12.10
N ALA A 169 10.18 2.64 11.03
CA ALA A 169 10.62 1.24 11.01
C ALA A 169 11.75 0.99 12.00
N ASP A 170 11.68 -0.09 12.77
CA ASP A 170 12.72 -0.51 13.72
C ASP A 170 13.74 -1.48 13.10
N GLY A 171 13.58 -1.82 11.82
CA GLY A 171 14.42 -2.76 11.08
C GLY A 171 14.00 -4.21 11.21
N SER A 172 12.90 -4.50 11.90
CA SER A 172 12.30 -5.82 11.94
C SER A 172 11.05 -5.90 11.04
N TYR A 173 10.62 -7.12 10.72
CA TYR A 173 9.48 -7.36 9.84
C TYR A 173 8.40 -8.16 10.54
N ARG A 174 7.18 -7.84 10.18
CA ARG A 174 5.95 -8.59 10.46
C ARG A 174 5.33 -9.04 9.15
N GLY A 175 4.35 -9.90 9.21
CA GLY A 175 3.64 -10.30 8.00
C GLY A 175 2.35 -11.01 8.26
N TYR A 176 1.69 -11.38 7.18
CA TYR A 176 0.51 -12.23 7.18
C TYR A 176 0.74 -13.43 6.28
N ASP A 177 0.30 -14.60 6.73
CA ASP A 177 0.14 -15.79 5.91
C ASP A 177 -1.29 -15.86 5.37
N TYR A 178 -1.44 -16.18 4.09
CA TYR A 178 -2.76 -16.40 3.49
C TYR A 178 -3.24 -17.81 3.75
N GLN A 179 -4.39 -17.92 4.41
CA GLN A 179 -4.98 -19.20 4.77
C GLN A 179 -6.50 -19.16 4.60
N GLN A 180 -7.05 -19.99 3.71
CA GLN A 180 -8.50 -20.14 3.52
C GLN A 180 -9.26 -18.82 3.33
N GLY A 181 -8.75 -17.95 2.47
CA GLY A 181 -9.38 -16.64 2.19
C GLY A 181 -9.10 -15.55 3.26
N LYS A 182 -8.21 -15.80 4.21
CA LYS A 182 -7.86 -14.89 5.30
C LYS A 182 -6.36 -14.65 5.38
N TRP A 183 -6.01 -13.44 5.77
CA TRP A 183 -4.64 -13.02 6.09
C TRP A 183 -4.43 -13.11 7.61
N ILE A 184 -3.66 -14.10 8.06
CA ILE A 184 -3.42 -14.37 9.49
C ILE A 184 -2.06 -13.81 9.88
N ALA A 185 -2.05 -12.89 10.85
CA ALA A 185 -0.82 -12.26 11.32
C ALA A 185 0.19 -13.26 11.86
N LYS A 186 1.44 -13.01 11.56
CA LYS A 186 2.60 -13.73 12.10
C LYS A 186 3.56 -12.71 12.69
N ASP A 187 3.82 -12.89 13.97
CA ASP A 187 4.79 -12.08 14.69
C ASP A 187 6.22 -12.51 14.36
N LYS A 188 7.11 -11.53 14.24
CA LYS A 188 8.57 -11.68 14.18
C LYS A 188 9.09 -12.70 13.16
N LEU A 189 9.13 -12.28 11.92
CA LEU A 189 9.74 -13.05 10.82
C LEU A 189 11.29 -12.85 10.79
N PHE A 190 11.95 -12.91 11.94
CA PHE A 190 13.32 -12.44 12.13
C PHE A 190 14.44 -13.23 11.43
N HIS A 191 14.19 -14.40 10.89
CA HIS A 191 15.31 -15.26 10.45
C HIS A 191 15.27 -15.73 9.00
N GLU A 192 14.15 -15.61 8.29
CA GLU A 192 14.09 -16.13 6.92
C GLU A 192 14.44 -15.10 5.83
N VAL A 193 14.49 -13.80 6.18
CA VAL A 193 14.73 -12.72 5.20
C VAL A 193 16.20 -12.24 5.19
N LEU A 194 16.97 -12.52 6.25
CA LEU A 194 18.34 -12.00 6.41
C LEU A 194 19.42 -12.73 5.59
N ASP A 195 19.13 -13.87 4.97
CA ASP A 195 20.13 -14.56 4.14
C ASP A 195 20.32 -13.96 2.74
N ARG A 196 19.43 -13.07 2.31
CA ARG A 196 19.64 -12.28 1.10
C ARG A 196 18.99 -10.90 1.23
N ALA A 197 19.78 -9.91 1.64
CA ALA A 197 19.43 -8.53 1.27
C ALA A 197 19.07 -8.50 -0.24
N PRO A 198 17.95 -7.86 -0.65
CA PRO A 198 17.67 -7.70 -2.06
C PRO A 198 18.87 -6.99 -2.64
N ARG A 199 19.69 -7.72 -3.39
CA ARG A 199 20.68 -7.07 -4.24
C ARG A 199 19.83 -6.32 -5.26
N ALA A 200 19.71 -5.01 -5.07
CA ALA A 200 19.33 -4.16 -6.17
C ALA A 200 20.19 -4.66 -7.37
N ASN A 201 19.55 -5.11 -8.43
CA ASN A 201 20.21 -5.34 -9.69
C ASN A 201 20.66 -3.96 -10.20
N LEU A 202 21.70 -3.45 -9.58
CA LEU A 202 22.52 -2.41 -10.17
C LEU A 202 23.08 -3.05 -11.44
N LYS A 203 22.40 -2.80 -12.57
CA LYS A 203 23.01 -2.98 -13.87
C LYS A 203 24.31 -2.18 -13.81
N THR A 204 25.39 -2.87 -13.57
CA THR A 204 26.73 -2.32 -13.57
C THR A 204 27.06 -1.82 -14.98
N GLY A 205 26.83 -0.56 -15.19
CA GLY A 205 27.09 0.19 -16.42
C GLY A 205 27.28 1.68 -16.13
N GLY A 206 27.28 2.07 -14.87
CA GLY A 206 27.53 3.44 -14.43
C GLY A 206 29.02 3.63 -14.10
N LYS A 207 29.59 4.70 -14.60
CA LYS A 207 30.87 5.23 -14.13
C LYS A 207 30.69 5.58 -12.65
N ASP A 208 31.74 5.41 -11.84
CA ASP A 208 31.76 5.92 -10.47
C ASP A 208 31.60 7.46 -10.48
N ILE A 209 31.35 8.05 -9.31
CA ILE A 209 31.20 9.51 -9.16
C ILE A 209 32.45 10.29 -9.62
N PHE A 210 33.56 9.61 -9.90
CA PHE A 210 34.80 10.16 -10.44
C PHE A 210 35.02 9.82 -11.92
N GLY A 211 34.06 9.19 -12.61
CA GLY A 211 34.09 8.91 -14.04
C GLY A 211 34.98 7.74 -14.48
N ARG A 212 35.42 6.86 -13.56
CA ARG A 212 36.25 5.70 -13.87
C ARG A 212 35.38 4.48 -14.19
N LYS A 213 35.72 3.78 -15.27
CA LYS A 213 35.14 2.47 -15.59
C LYS A 213 35.86 1.40 -14.74
N GLY A 214 35.10 0.65 -13.94
CA GLY A 214 35.56 -0.61 -13.37
C GLY A 214 35.47 -1.76 -14.34
#